data_2a6371d6ef847cb6fb5c88ab85903511
#
_entry.id   2a6371d6ef847cb6fb5c88ab85903511
#
_cell.length_a   1.000
_cell.length_b   1.000
_cell.length_c   1.000
_cell.angle_alpha   90.00
_cell.angle_beta   90.00
_cell.angle_gamma   90.00
#
_symmetry.space_group_name_H-M   'P 1'
#
loop_
_entity.id
_entity.type
_entity.pdbx_description
1 polymer ?
#
loop_
_entity_poly.entity_id
_entity_poly.type
_entity_poly.pdbx_seq_one_letter_code
_entity_poly.pdbx_strand_id
1 'polypeptide(L)' 'MNLSVSEAIATVKRFLAEEGFESVRVTSAVAIEGEAQWKVTAEIGQPTRDKKEIIVNDKDGQIISYKTG' A
#
# COMPACT_ATOMS: atom_id res chain seq x y z
N MET A 1 -6.02 -13.25 -12.01
CA MET A 1 -5.31 -12.18 -12.69
C MET A 1 -4.53 -11.38 -11.68
N ASN A 2 -3.26 -11.14 -11.96
CA ASN A 2 -2.39 -10.47 -10.99
C ASN A 2 -2.42 -8.95 -11.20
N LEU A 3 -2.26 -8.22 -10.11
CA LEU A 3 -2.14 -6.78 -10.18
C LEU A 3 -0.77 -6.37 -10.70
N SER A 4 -0.73 -5.30 -11.47
CA SER A 4 0.55 -4.67 -11.79
C SER A 4 0.98 -3.82 -10.59
N VAL A 5 2.25 -3.39 -10.60
CA VAL A 5 2.74 -2.52 -9.54
C VAL A 5 1.93 -1.22 -9.48
N SER A 6 1.56 -0.68 -10.65
CA SER A 6 0.76 0.55 -10.70
C SER A 6 -0.61 0.36 -10.05
N GLU A 7 -1.23 -0.79 -10.28
CA GLU A 7 -2.53 -1.11 -9.69
C GLU A 7 -2.43 -1.28 -8.19
N ALA A 8 -1.37 -1.93 -7.72
CA ALA A 8 -1.15 -2.09 -6.28
C ALA A 8 -0.98 -0.72 -5.61
N ILE A 9 -0.20 0.16 -6.22
CA ILE A 9 0.02 1.50 -5.70
C ILE A 9 -1.28 2.29 -5.67
N ALA A 10 -2.06 2.23 -6.74
CA ALA A 10 -3.34 2.94 -6.81
C ALA A 10 -4.31 2.43 -5.74
N THR A 11 -4.32 1.12 -5.52
CA THR A 11 -5.17 0.51 -4.51
C THR A 11 -4.82 1.02 -3.12
N VAL A 12 -3.52 1.09 -2.81
CA VAL A 12 -3.06 1.57 -1.52
C VAL A 12 -3.38 3.04 -1.32
N LYS A 13 -3.17 3.85 -2.36
CA LYS A 13 -3.48 5.29 -2.27
C LYS A 13 -4.96 5.51 -1.98
N ARG A 14 -5.83 4.77 -2.66
CA ARG A 14 -7.27 4.88 -2.44
C ARG A 14 -7.63 4.43 -1.02
N PHE A 15 -7.05 3.32 -0.58
CA PHE A 15 -7.31 2.81 0.76
C PHE A 15 -6.93 3.85 1.83
N LEU A 16 -5.75 4.44 1.71
CA LEU A 16 -5.30 5.43 2.69
C LEU A 16 -6.13 6.70 2.63
N ALA A 17 -6.56 7.11 1.45
CA ALA A 17 -7.45 8.27 1.32
C ALA A 17 -8.79 8.01 2.01
N GLU A 18 -9.32 6.80 1.89
CA GLU A 18 -10.58 6.44 2.55
C GLU A 18 -10.42 6.39 4.07
N GLU A 19 -9.21 6.14 4.54
CA GLU A 19 -8.92 6.18 5.97
C GLU A 19 -8.73 7.60 6.51
N GLY A 20 -8.76 8.59 5.63
CA GLY A 20 -8.69 9.98 6.04
C GLY A 20 -7.32 10.63 5.95
N PHE A 21 -6.35 9.94 5.38
CA PHE A 21 -5.02 10.53 5.23
C PHE A 21 -4.98 11.43 3.99
N GLU A 22 -4.56 12.66 4.19
CA GLU A 22 -4.58 13.66 3.12
C GLU A 22 -3.30 13.66 2.27
N SER A 23 -2.18 13.35 2.89
CA SER A 23 -0.89 13.42 2.21
C SER A 23 -0.28 12.02 2.19
N VAL A 24 -0.32 11.38 1.04
CA VAL A 24 0.15 10.01 0.88
C VAL A 24 1.22 9.97 -0.20
N ARG A 25 2.38 9.41 0.13
CA ARG A 25 3.46 9.24 -0.82
C ARG A 25 3.95 7.80 -0.75
N VAL A 26 3.77 7.08 -1.85
CA VAL A 26 4.28 5.71 -1.92
C VAL A 26 5.77 5.74 -2.20
N THR A 27 6.55 5.10 -1.34
CA THR A 27 8.01 5.09 -1.47
C THR A 27 8.54 3.78 -2.01
N SER A 28 7.82 2.68 -1.85
CA SER A 28 8.23 1.42 -2.46
C SER A 28 7.05 0.49 -2.61
N ALA A 29 7.17 -0.43 -3.57
CA ALA A 29 6.19 -1.48 -3.80
C ALA A 29 6.95 -2.70 -4.27
N VAL A 30 6.90 -3.78 -3.50
CA VAL A 30 7.70 -4.97 -3.74
C VAL A 30 6.78 -6.19 -3.74
N ALA A 31 6.95 -7.05 -4.74
CA ALA A 31 6.23 -8.32 -4.77
C ALA A 31 6.84 -9.25 -3.73
N ILE A 32 5.97 -9.91 -2.96
CA ILE A 32 6.43 -10.91 -1.99
C ILE A 32 6.47 -12.25 -2.68
N GLU A 33 7.67 -12.79 -2.84
CA GLU A 33 7.86 -14.05 -3.53
C GLU A 33 7.12 -15.18 -2.85
N GLY A 34 6.45 -15.98 -3.67
CA GLY A 34 5.78 -17.17 -3.18
C GLY A 34 4.44 -16.93 -2.54
N GLU A 35 3.97 -15.68 -2.45
CA GLU A 35 2.77 -15.39 -1.68
C GLU A 35 1.68 -14.62 -2.42
N ALA A 36 1.86 -14.31 -3.68
CA ALA A 36 0.87 -13.56 -4.46
C ALA A 36 0.39 -12.30 -3.73
N GLN A 37 1.34 -11.55 -3.18
CA GLN A 37 1.06 -10.33 -2.42
C GLN A 37 2.04 -9.24 -2.79
N TRP A 38 1.61 -7.99 -2.60
CA TRP A 38 2.47 -6.83 -2.74
C TRP A 38 2.67 -6.17 -1.39
N LYS A 39 3.91 -5.84 -1.07
CA LYS A 39 4.22 -5.04 0.11
C LYS A 39 4.46 -3.61 -0.35
N VAL A 40 3.58 -2.72 0.03
CA VAL A 40 3.66 -1.32 -0.36
C VAL A 40 3.98 -0.48 0.86
N THR A 41 5.03 0.32 0.76
CA THR A 41 5.42 1.24 1.83
C THR A 41 5.03 2.65 1.41
N ALA A 42 4.34 3.35 2.29
CA ALA A 42 3.89 4.70 2.05
C ALA A 42 4.22 5.59 3.23
N GLU A 43 4.53 6.85 2.93
CA GLU A 43 4.69 7.88 3.96
C GLU A 43 3.43 8.72 3.97
N ILE A 44 2.90 8.99 5.16
CA ILE A 44 1.68 9.77 5.31
C ILE A 44 1.88 10.84 6.38
N GLY A 45 1.08 11.88 6.27
CA GLY A 45 1.02 12.91 7.29
C GLY A 45 1.98 14.06 7.09
N GLN A 46 1.64 15.16 7.69
CA GLN A 46 2.45 16.38 7.75
C GLN A 46 2.12 17.09 9.04
N PRO A 47 3.07 17.72 9.68
CA PRO A 47 4.48 17.84 9.33
C PRO A 47 5.31 16.61 9.68
N THR A 48 4.74 15.71 10.49
CA THR A 48 5.42 14.49 10.89
C THR A 48 5.08 13.39 9.90
N ARG A 49 6.09 12.70 9.40
CA ARG A 49 5.90 11.63 8.44
C ARG A 49 5.90 10.29 9.13
N ASP A 50 4.82 9.55 8.96
CA ASP A 50 4.72 8.18 9.43
C ASP A 50 4.83 7.24 8.26
N LYS A 51 5.55 6.15 8.44
CA LYS A 51 5.62 5.10 7.43
C LYS A 51 4.57 4.04 7.72
N LYS A 52 3.88 3.63 6.68
CA LYS A 52 2.90 2.56 6.78
C LYS A 52 3.28 1.45 5.82
N GLU A 53 3.12 0.22 6.26
CA GLU A 53 3.31 -0.96 5.42
C GLU A 53 1.97 -1.59 5.16
N ILE A 54 1.61 -1.72 3.90
CA ILE A 54 0.33 -2.25 3.49
C ILE A 54 0.58 -3.49 2.63
N ILE A 55 -0.03 -4.60 2.99
CA ILE A 55 0.05 -5.82 2.20
C ILE A 55 -1.23 -5.94 1.38
N VAL A 56 -1.07 -6.06 0.08
CA VAL A 56 -2.19 -6.13 -0.86
C VAL A 56 -2.19 -7.49 -1.53
N ASN A 57 -3.36 -8.10 -1.62
CA ASN A 57 -3.50 -9.36 -2.33
C ASN A 57 -3.36 -9.11 -3.82
N ASP A 58 -2.45 -9.85 -4.46
CA ASP A 58 -2.14 -9.70 -5.88
C ASP A 58 -3.28 -10.13 -6.79
N LYS A 59 -4.19 -10.97 -6.31
CA LYS A 59 -5.26 -11.51 -7.14
C LYS A 59 -6.48 -10.64 -7.21
N ASP A 60 -6.87 -10.04 -6.08
CA ASP A 60 -8.13 -9.28 -6.02
C ASP A 60 -7.95 -7.85 -5.54
N GLY A 61 -6.74 -7.46 -5.17
CA GLY A 61 -6.48 -6.10 -4.73
C GLY A 61 -6.98 -5.78 -3.34
N GLN A 62 -7.33 -6.78 -2.55
CA GLN A 62 -7.79 -6.52 -1.19
C GLN A 62 -6.62 -6.26 -0.26
N ILE A 63 -6.87 -5.40 0.71
CA ILE A 63 -5.86 -5.10 1.72
C ILE A 63 -5.83 -6.24 2.73
N ILE A 64 -4.68 -6.88 2.85
CA ILE A 64 -4.52 -8.01 3.77
C ILE A 64 -4.10 -7.53 5.14
N SER A 65 -3.15 -6.61 5.19
CA SER A 65 -2.71 -6.06 6.46
C SER A 65 -2.26 -4.61 6.27
N TYR A 66 -2.28 -3.88 7.36
CA TYR A 66 -1.96 -2.48 7.38
C TYR A 66 -1.36 -2.17 8.75
N LYS A 67 -0.12 -1.74 8.77
CA LYS A 67 0.56 -1.48 10.03
C LYS A 67 1.52 -0.31 9.89
N THR A 68 1.87 0.28 11.02
CA THR A 68 2.90 1.31 11.06
C THR A 68 4.27 0.64 10.95
N GLY A 69 5.01 1.07 9.96
CA GLY A 69 6.33 0.50 9.70
C GLY A 69 7.44 1.20 10.45
#